data_b08c9ceae6bc2f2bb798e315589ec69d
#
_entry.id   b08c9ceae6bc2f2bb798e315589ec69d
#
_cell.length_a   1.000
_cell.length_b   1.000
_cell.length_c   1.000
_cell.angle_alpha   90.00
_cell.angle_beta   90.00
_cell.angle_gamma   90.00
#
_symmetry.space_group_name_H-M   'P 1'
#
loop_
_entity.id
_entity.type
_entity.pdbx_description
1 polymer ?
#
loop_
_entity_poly.entity_id
_entity_poly.type
_entity_poly.pdbx_seq_one_letter_code
_entity_poly.pdbx_strand_id
1 'polypeptide(L)' 'MQHEFTAVVERDGDWLVAYAPEVPGANGQGRTRDEALDSLSDAISLILEDRREDGLRGVPPDAERTTVRVAA' A
#
# COMPACT_ATOMS: atom_id res chain seq x y z
N MET A 1 0.62 -0.07 -14.92
CA MET A 1 1.65 0.83 -14.38
C MET A 1 1.99 0.38 -12.96
N GLN A 2 3.26 0.18 -12.70
CA GLN A 2 3.70 -0.16 -11.35
C GLN A 2 3.89 1.12 -10.54
N HIS A 3 3.39 1.07 -9.32
CA HIS A 3 3.64 2.12 -8.35
C HIS A 3 4.72 1.65 -7.40
N GLU A 4 5.75 2.44 -7.25
CA GLU A 4 6.81 2.16 -6.31
C GLU A 4 6.66 3.06 -5.09
N PHE A 5 6.88 2.48 -3.93
CA PHE A 5 6.83 3.20 -2.66
C PHE A 5 8.16 3.04 -1.94
N THR A 6 8.51 4.04 -1.16
CA THR A 6 9.69 3.95 -0.31
C THR A 6 9.41 2.97 0.82
N ALA A 7 10.33 2.05 1.04
CA ALA A 7 10.27 1.15 2.17
C ALA A 7 11.42 1.48 3.12
N VAL A 8 11.09 1.76 4.37
CA VAL A 8 12.08 1.96 5.43
C VAL A 8 12.08 0.68 6.26
N VAL A 9 13.24 0.07 6.43
CA VAL A 9 13.39 -1.18 7.16
C VAL A 9 14.24 -0.93 8.40
N GLU A 10 13.72 -1.31 9.56
CA GLU A 10 14.40 -1.15 10.83
C GLU A 10 14.43 -2.48 11.57
N ARG A 11 15.44 -2.67 12.39
CA ARG A 11 15.55 -3.85 13.24
C ARG A 11 14.89 -3.60 14.58
N ASP A 12 14.08 -4.56 15.01
CA ASP A 12 13.43 -4.53 16.32
C ASP A 12 13.66 -5.91 16.98
N GLY A 13 14.73 -6.02 17.74
CA GLY A 13 15.13 -7.30 18.33
C GLY A 13 15.51 -8.29 17.23
N ASP A 14 14.84 -9.43 17.23
CA ASP A 14 15.05 -10.48 16.22
C ASP A 14 14.19 -10.28 14.99
N TRP A 15 13.39 -9.23 14.96
CA TRP A 15 12.48 -8.94 13.87
C TRP A 15 12.97 -7.75 13.06
N LEU A 16 12.58 -7.76 11.81
CA LEU A 16 12.70 -6.59 10.94
C LEU A 16 11.30 -6.05 10.70
N VAL A 17 11.16 -4.74 10.84
CA VAL A 17 9.90 -4.05 10.57
C VAL A 17 10.10 -3.13 9.38
N ALA A 18 9.07 -3.01 8.56
CA ALA A 18 9.11 -2.18 7.37
C ALA A 18 7.89 -1.28 7.33
N TYR A 19 8.06 -0.06 6.83
CA TYR A 19 6.93 0.83 6.64
C TYR A 19 7.17 1.70 5.40
N ALA A 20 6.08 2.21 4.86
CA ALA A 20 6.11 3.11 3.71
C ALA A 20 5.66 4.50 4.18
N PRO A 21 6.55 5.50 4.21
CA PRO A 21 6.17 6.84 4.66
C PRO A 21 5.06 7.47 3.83
N GLU A 22 4.98 7.14 2.54
CA GLU A 22 3.95 7.66 1.64
C GLU A 22 2.58 7.05 1.87
N VAL A 23 2.52 5.92 2.59
CA VAL A 23 1.27 5.21 2.84
C VAL A 23 1.10 5.03 4.36
N PRO A 24 0.61 6.06 5.05
CA PRO A 24 0.44 5.97 6.50
C PRO A 24 -0.41 4.77 6.90
N GLY A 25 0.04 4.04 7.91
CA GLY A 25 -0.63 2.84 8.39
C GLY A 25 -0.14 1.54 7.74
N ALA A 26 0.64 1.62 6.67
CA ALA A 26 1.20 0.42 6.04
C ALA A 26 2.46 -0.03 6.80
N ASN A 27 2.40 -1.21 7.38
CA ASN A 27 3.50 -1.79 8.14
C ASN A 27 3.65 -3.26 7.78
N GLY A 28 4.87 -3.75 7.81
CA GLY A 28 5.18 -5.14 7.60
C GLY A 28 6.26 -5.59 8.56
N GLN A 29 6.39 -6.89 8.74
CA GLN A 29 7.43 -7.45 9.60
C GLN A 29 7.82 -8.83 9.11
N GLY A 30 9.02 -9.24 9.48
CA GLY A 30 9.53 -10.56 9.16
C GLY A 30 10.85 -10.79 9.85
N ARG A 31 11.35 -12.01 9.72
CA ARG A 31 12.68 -12.37 10.25
C ARG A 31 13.78 -12.01 9.28
N THR A 32 13.43 -11.85 8.01
CA THR A 32 14.35 -11.42 6.97
C THR A 32 13.84 -10.15 6.34
N ARG A 33 14.72 -9.47 5.63
CA ARG A 33 14.37 -8.28 4.87
C ARG A 33 13.29 -8.58 3.85
N ASP A 34 13.41 -9.67 3.12
CA ASP A 34 12.43 -10.04 2.08
C ASP A 34 11.06 -10.32 2.68
N GLU A 35 11.00 -11.03 3.82
CA GLU A 35 9.74 -11.28 4.51
C GLU A 35 9.08 -9.97 4.95
N ALA A 36 9.86 -9.05 5.50
CA ALA A 36 9.34 -7.75 5.95
C ALA A 36 8.80 -6.94 4.76
N LEU A 37 9.51 -6.95 3.64
CA LEU A 37 9.07 -6.23 2.43
C LEU A 37 7.84 -6.86 1.80
N ASP A 38 7.74 -8.18 1.77
CA ASP A 38 6.54 -8.86 1.28
C ASP A 38 5.33 -8.54 2.15
N SER A 39 5.53 -8.55 3.47
CA SER A 39 4.48 -8.20 4.43
C SER A 39 4.02 -6.75 4.21
N LEU A 40 4.97 -5.83 3.99
CA LEU A 40 4.65 -4.44 3.71
C LEU A 40 3.89 -4.28 2.39
N SER A 41 4.30 -5.00 1.36
CA SER A 41 3.64 -4.96 0.06
C SER A 41 2.16 -5.36 0.18
N ASP A 42 1.89 -6.42 0.93
CA ASP A 42 0.53 -6.88 1.17
C ASP A 42 -0.29 -5.83 1.93
N ALA A 43 0.31 -5.20 2.93
CA ALA A 43 -0.35 -4.15 3.71
C ALA A 43 -0.67 -2.93 2.83
N ILE A 44 0.26 -2.52 1.97
CA ILE A 44 0.02 -1.41 1.04
C ILE A 44 -1.14 -1.74 0.10
N SER A 45 -1.16 -2.95 -0.47
CA SER A 45 -2.22 -3.38 -1.38
C SER A 45 -3.59 -3.30 -0.73
N LEU A 46 -3.69 -3.78 0.51
CA LEU A 46 -4.96 -3.74 1.25
C LEU A 46 -5.42 -2.31 1.52
N ILE A 47 -4.50 -1.43 1.91
CA ILE A 47 -4.83 -0.03 2.20
C ILE A 47 -5.29 0.70 0.94
N LEU A 48 -4.59 0.50 -0.18
CA LEU A 48 -4.94 1.15 -1.43
C LEU A 48 -6.29 0.66 -1.95
N GLU A 49 -6.58 -0.62 -1.82
CA GLU A 49 -7.85 -1.20 -2.20
C GLU A 49 -8.99 -0.63 -1.36
N ASP A 50 -8.79 -0.54 -0.06
CA ASP A 50 -9.78 0.04 0.86
C ASP A 50 -10.06 1.51 0.53
N ARG A 51 -9.03 2.30 0.28
CA ARG A 51 -9.18 3.71 -0.12
C ARG A 51 -9.92 3.85 -1.43
N ARG A 52 -9.67 2.94 -2.38
CA ARG A 52 -10.36 2.94 -3.65
C ARG A 52 -11.85 2.68 -3.47
N GLU A 53 -12.21 1.70 -2.66
CA GLU A 53 -13.60 1.39 -2.36
C GLU A 53 -14.30 2.56 -1.69
N ASP A 54 -13.66 3.18 -0.70
CA ASP A 54 -14.22 4.34 -0.01
C ASP A 54 -14.43 5.50 -0.98
N GLY A 55 -13.50 5.73 -1.87
CA GLY A 55 -13.59 6.79 -2.87
C GLY A 55 -14.72 6.58 -3.87
N LEU A 56 -15.13 5.33 -4.09
CA LEU A 56 -16.21 5.03 -5.02
C LEU A 56 -17.59 5.10 -4.38
N ARG A 57 -17.66 5.17 -3.05
CA ARG A 57 -18.95 5.32 -2.36
C ARG A 57 -19.57 6.64 -2.71
N GLY A 58 -20.88 6.63 -2.93
CA GLY A 58 -21.62 7.83 -3.25
C GLY A 58 -21.55 8.27 -4.71
N VAL A 59 -20.82 7.52 -5.55
CA VAL A 59 -20.83 7.80 -6.99
C VAL A 59 -22.23 7.52 -7.53
N PRO A 60 -22.86 8.48 -8.20
CA PRO A 60 -24.21 8.27 -8.76
C PRO A 60 -24.24 7.08 -9.73
N PRO A 61 -25.29 6.25 -9.68
CA PRO A 61 -25.35 5.07 -10.56
C PRO A 61 -25.45 5.39 -12.04
N ASP A 62 -25.92 6.59 -12.38
CA ASP A 62 -26.04 7.04 -13.77
C ASP A 62 -24.82 7.82 -14.26
N ALA A 63 -23.82 8.01 -13.42
CA ALA A 63 -22.58 8.65 -13.81
C ALA A 63 -21.72 7.69 -14.64
N GLU A 64 -21.04 8.21 -15.64
CA GLU A 64 -20.12 7.41 -16.40
C GLU A 64 -18.85 7.16 -15.59
N ARG A 65 -18.40 5.92 -15.54
CA ARG A 65 -17.11 5.56 -14.94
C ARG A 65 -16.15 5.15 -16.04
N THR A 66 -14.99 5.74 -16.01
CA THR A 66 -13.93 5.40 -16.93
C THR A 66 -12.60 5.45 -16.18
N THR A 67 -11.52 5.21 -16.85
CA THR A 67 -10.20 5.25 -16.25
C THR A 67 -9.33 6.29 -16.91
N VAL A 68 -8.42 6.83 -16.13
CA VAL A 68 -7.43 7.79 -16.62
C VAL A 68 -6.06 7.30 -16.18
N ARG A 69 -5.09 7.40 -17.08
CA ARG A 69 -3.70 7.08 -16.74
C ARG A 69 -2.98 8.32 -16.27
N VAL A 70 -2.22 8.13 -15.22
CA VAL A 70 -1.39 9.20 -14.70
C VAL A 70 0.04 8.92 -15.12
N ALA A 71 0.68 9.90 -15.76
CA ALA A 71 2.08 9.81 -16.12
C ALA A 71 2.91 9.86 -14.84
N ALA A 72 3.84 8.91 -14.68
CA ALA A 72 4.71 8.84 -13.52
C ALA A 72 6.09 9.41 -13.82
#